data_59a8cafc1b9f4215b69aa7a33e635fb7
#
_entry.id   59a8cafc1b9f4215b69aa7a33e635fb7
#
_cell.length_a   1.000
_cell.length_b   1.000
_cell.length_c   1.000
_cell.angle_alpha   90.00
_cell.angle_beta   90.00
_cell.angle_gamma   90.00
#
_symmetry.space_group_name_H-M   'P 1'
#
loop_
_entity.id
_entity.type
_entity.pdbx_description
1 polymer ?
#
loop_
_entity_poly.entity_id
_entity_poly.type
_entity_poly.pdbx_seq_one_letter_code
_entity_poly.pdbx_strand_id
1 'polypeptide(L)'
;MEVLCNNGVFSPQQMELFSRYGIQVPVENNIYNIRDVIKPSGKAGTGLLLEELVNPLIPLMHPILGKKVPMEPNWKIERFSTLSEEPLSREDIESIKQETTVKQIEPCK
;
A
#
# COMPACT_ATOMS: atom_id res chain seq x y z
N MET A 1 9.82 -0.70 8.12
CA MET A 1 9.24 -1.92 8.73
C MET A 1 9.05 -2.98 7.68
N GLU A 2 9.48 -4.19 7.96
CA GLU A 2 9.30 -5.32 7.07
C GLU A 2 7.97 -6.02 7.37
N VAL A 3 7.28 -6.43 6.32
CA VAL A 3 6.00 -7.15 6.43
C VAL A 3 6.02 -8.35 5.49
N LEU A 4 5.24 -9.35 5.86
CA LEU A 4 5.07 -10.56 5.06
C LEU A 4 3.76 -10.45 4.28
N CYS A 5 3.81 -10.67 2.96
CA CYS A 5 2.59 -10.73 2.16
C CYS A 5 1.91 -12.08 2.39
N ASN A 6 0.72 -12.06 2.97
CA ASN A 6 -0.03 -13.28 3.25
C ASN A 6 -1.19 -13.53 2.28
N ASN A 7 -1.45 -12.61 1.37
CA ASN A 7 -2.50 -12.76 0.37
C ASN A 7 -2.09 -12.05 -0.93
N GLY A 8 -1.66 -12.83 -1.91
CA GLY A 8 -1.31 -12.34 -3.24
C GLY A 8 -2.40 -12.58 -4.28
N VAL A 9 -3.62 -12.90 -3.85
CA VAL A 9 -4.72 -13.21 -4.76
C VAL A 9 -5.49 -11.94 -5.12
N PHE A 10 -5.71 -11.73 -6.41
CA PHE A 10 -6.45 -10.58 -6.93
C PHE A 10 -7.57 -11.10 -7.85
N SER A 11 -8.64 -10.32 -7.97
CA SER A 11 -9.73 -10.68 -8.88
C SER A 11 -9.25 -10.64 -10.33
N PRO A 12 -9.93 -11.37 -11.26
CA PRO A 12 -9.56 -11.29 -12.67
C PRO A 12 -9.61 -9.87 -13.23
N GLN A 13 -10.53 -9.04 -12.76
CA GLN A 13 -10.65 -7.65 -13.17
C GLN A 13 -9.45 -6.83 -12.70
N GLN A 14 -9.01 -7.04 -11.47
CA GLN A 14 -7.81 -6.38 -10.94
C GLN A 14 -6.56 -6.81 -11.70
N MET A 15 -6.42 -8.10 -11.97
CA MET A 15 -5.27 -8.62 -12.71
C MET A 15 -5.22 -8.05 -14.13
N GLU A 16 -6.36 -7.91 -14.79
CA GLU A 16 -6.42 -7.29 -16.11
C GLU A 16 -5.96 -5.84 -16.05
N LEU A 17 -6.45 -5.08 -15.08
CA LEU A 17 -6.07 -3.68 -14.90
C LEU A 17 -4.57 -3.55 -14.67
N PHE A 18 -4.01 -4.35 -13.77
CA PHE A 18 -2.59 -4.29 -13.45
C PHE A 18 -1.73 -4.71 -14.64
N SER A 19 -2.14 -5.74 -15.37
CA SER A 19 -1.42 -6.17 -16.57
C SER A 19 -1.42 -5.09 -17.65
N ARG A 20 -2.53 -4.39 -17.81
CA ARG A 20 -2.67 -3.32 -18.81
C ARG A 20 -1.67 -2.19 -18.57
N TYR A 21 -1.43 -1.84 -17.30
CA TYR A 21 -0.56 -0.72 -16.93
C TYR A 21 0.82 -1.15 -16.47
N GLY A 22 1.14 -2.43 -16.54
CA GLY A 22 2.45 -2.93 -16.11
C GLY A 22 2.69 -2.81 -14.62
N ILE A 23 1.64 -2.96 -13.80
CA ILE A 23 1.73 -2.83 -12.35
C ILE A 23 2.32 -4.10 -11.76
N GLN A 24 3.34 -3.92 -10.90
CA GLN A 24 3.91 -5.02 -10.13
C GLN A 24 3.09 -5.20 -8.85
N VAL A 25 2.65 -6.43 -8.59
CA VAL A 25 1.80 -6.76 -7.45
C VAL A 25 2.58 -7.51 -6.38
N PRO A 26 2.19 -7.39 -5.09
CA PRO A 26 2.84 -8.17 -4.03
C PRO A 26 2.60 -9.67 -4.26
N VAL A 27 3.65 -10.44 -4.00
CA VAL A 27 3.62 -11.90 -4.15
C VAL A 27 3.51 -12.54 -2.78
N GLU A 28 2.59 -13.49 -2.66
CA GLU A 28 2.37 -14.21 -1.41
C GLU A 28 3.64 -14.86 -0.91
N ASN A 29 3.87 -14.79 0.39
CA ASN A 29 5.05 -15.30 1.10
C ASN A 29 6.34 -14.50 0.90
N ASN A 30 6.31 -13.42 0.14
CA ASN A 30 7.47 -12.53 0.04
C ASN A 30 7.43 -11.47 1.14
N ILE A 31 8.61 -11.01 1.52
CA ILE A 31 8.80 -9.96 2.53
C ILE A 31 9.04 -8.64 1.81
N TYR A 32 8.35 -7.60 2.28
CA TYR A 32 8.45 -6.26 1.70
C TYR A 32 8.72 -5.24 2.80
N ASN A 33 9.33 -4.11 2.41
CA ASN A 33 9.50 -2.96 3.30
C ASN A 33 8.43 -1.93 2.99
N ILE A 34 7.79 -1.41 4.04
CA ILE A 34 6.76 -0.38 3.88
C ILE A 34 7.42 0.95 3.59
N ARG A 35 6.99 1.59 2.49
CA ARG A 35 7.45 2.91 2.09
C ARG A 35 6.53 4.01 2.64
N ASP A 36 5.23 3.78 2.64
CA ASP A 36 4.25 4.74 3.11
C ASP A 36 2.94 4.05 3.49
N VAL A 37 2.14 4.72 4.28
CA VAL A 37 0.83 4.25 4.71
C VAL A 37 -0.21 5.25 4.22
N ILE A 38 -1.21 4.75 3.50
CA ILE A 38 -2.30 5.57 2.96
C ILE A 38 -3.53 5.36 3.82
N LYS A 39 -3.97 6.44 4.48
CA LYS A 39 -5.19 6.43 5.30
C LYS A 39 -6.22 7.35 4.67
N PRO A 40 -7.04 6.85 3.74
CA PRO A 40 -8.08 7.70 3.16
C PRO A 40 -9.13 8.07 4.20
N SER A 41 -9.74 9.23 4.02
CA SER A 41 -10.86 9.64 4.84
C SER A 41 -12.08 8.76 4.55
N GLY A 42 -12.93 8.55 5.55
CA GLY A 42 -14.19 7.83 5.37
C GLY A 42 -14.02 6.34 5.60
N LYS A 43 -14.78 5.55 4.81
CA LYS A 43 -14.89 4.10 5.02
C LYS A 43 -13.82 3.27 4.33
N ALA A 44 -12.98 3.88 3.50
CA ALA A 44 -11.94 3.15 2.81
C ALA A 44 -10.89 2.65 3.81
N GLY A 45 -10.40 1.44 3.61
CA GLY A 45 -9.42 0.84 4.49
C GLY A 45 -8.02 1.43 4.31
N THR A 46 -7.14 1.08 5.23
CA THR A 46 -5.73 1.49 5.15
C THR A 46 -5.02 0.73 4.05
N GLY A 47 -4.21 1.44 3.26
CA GLY A 47 -3.39 0.86 2.21
C GLY A 47 -1.90 1.07 2.49
N LEU A 48 -1.07 0.22 1.91
CA LEU A 48 0.39 0.29 2.04
C LEU A 48 1.03 0.51 0.68
N LEU A 49 2.09 1.32 0.67
CA LEU A 49 3.02 1.41 -0.45
C LEU A 49 4.33 0.75 -0.03
N LEU A 50 4.94 0.02 -0.94
CA LEU A 50 6.11 -0.81 -0.65
C LEU A 50 7.35 -0.26 -1.36
N GLU A 51 8.51 -0.39 -0.72
CA GLU A 51 9.77 0.08 -1.31
C GLU A 51 10.17 -0.72 -2.54
N GLU A 52 9.91 -2.02 -2.54
CA GLU A 52 10.28 -2.92 -3.63
C GLU A 52 9.36 -2.83 -4.84
N LEU A 53 8.16 -2.28 -4.66
CA LEU A 53 7.14 -2.20 -5.72
C LEU A 53 6.72 -0.74 -5.92
N VAL A 54 7.54 0.01 -6.64
CA VAL A 54 7.21 1.39 -7.01
C VAL A 54 6.52 1.33 -8.37
N ASN A 55 5.24 1.67 -8.39
CA ASN A 55 4.42 1.57 -9.59
C ASN A 55 4.09 2.94 -10.17
N PRO A 56 3.77 3.03 -11.48
CA PRO A 56 3.37 4.30 -12.08
C PRO A 56 2.02 4.76 -11.56
N LEU A 57 1.74 6.05 -11.74
CA LEU A 57 0.41 6.59 -11.48
C LEU A 57 -0.53 6.10 -12.57
N ILE A 58 -1.67 5.56 -12.16
CA ILE A 58 -2.71 5.11 -13.08
C ILE A 58 -4.05 5.72 -12.68
N PRO A 59 -5.03 5.80 -13.60
CA PRO A 59 -6.34 6.36 -13.24
C PRO A 59 -7.09 5.39 -12.32
N LEU A 60 -7.30 5.84 -11.08
CA LEU A 60 -8.02 5.08 -10.06
C LEU A 60 -9.14 5.94 -9.49
N MET A 61 -10.23 5.30 -9.09
CA MET A 61 -11.35 5.99 -8.47
C MET A 61 -10.94 6.53 -7.10
N HIS A 62 -11.03 7.86 -6.95
CA HIS A 62 -10.72 8.49 -5.67
C HIS A 62 -11.94 8.34 -4.74
N PRO A 63 -11.77 7.83 -3.51
CA PRO A 63 -12.91 7.55 -2.62
C PRO A 63 -13.67 8.81 -2.18
N ILE A 64 -13.00 9.96 -2.13
CA ILE A 64 -13.65 11.21 -1.71
C ILE A 64 -14.18 12.00 -2.90
N LEU A 65 -13.36 12.12 -3.96
CA LEU A 65 -13.72 12.92 -5.12
C LEU A 65 -14.76 12.26 -6.03
N GLY A 66 -14.94 10.95 -5.92
CA GLY A 66 -15.87 10.20 -6.74
C GLY A 66 -15.54 10.17 -8.22
N LYS A 67 -14.30 10.44 -8.59
CA LYS A 67 -13.83 10.43 -9.97
C LYS A 67 -12.44 9.80 -10.05
N LYS A 68 -12.04 9.38 -11.26
CA LYS A 68 -10.73 8.80 -11.49
C LYS A 68 -9.67 9.90 -11.48
N VAL A 69 -8.60 9.68 -10.72
CA VAL A 69 -7.44 10.56 -10.67
C VAL A 69 -6.17 9.72 -10.77
N PRO A 70 -5.05 10.30 -11.25
CA PRO A 70 -3.79 9.57 -11.29
C PRO A 70 -3.30 9.26 -9.87
N MET A 71 -3.13 7.99 -9.57
CA MET A 71 -2.64 7.53 -8.26
C MET A 71 -1.80 6.28 -8.42
N GLU A 72 -0.82 6.11 -7.55
CA GLU A 72 -0.10 4.85 -7.46
C GLU A 72 -0.99 3.84 -6.73
N PRO A 73 -1.17 2.60 -7.26
CA PRO A 73 -1.94 1.59 -6.56
C PRO A 73 -1.32 1.29 -5.19
N ASN A 74 -2.14 1.31 -4.16
CA ASN A 74 -1.72 0.86 -2.84
C ASN A 74 -2.36 -0.50 -2.54
N TRP A 75 -1.84 -1.18 -1.53
CA TRP A 75 -2.24 -2.54 -1.22
C TRP A 75 -2.92 -2.56 0.15
N LYS A 76 -4.05 -3.24 0.25
CA LYS A 76 -4.80 -3.31 1.52
C LYS A 76 -3.93 -3.92 2.61
N ILE A 77 -3.96 -3.30 3.79
CA ILE A 77 -3.14 -3.75 4.92
C ILE A 77 -3.45 -5.19 5.33
N GLU A 78 -4.68 -5.66 5.08
CA GLU A 78 -5.10 -7.01 5.40
C GLU A 78 -4.35 -8.07 4.60
N ARG A 79 -3.66 -7.68 3.52
CA ARG A 79 -2.83 -8.59 2.73
C ARG A 79 -1.48 -8.86 3.37
N PHE A 80 -1.16 -8.20 4.47
CA PHE A 80 0.15 -8.25 5.10
C PHE A 80 0.04 -8.58 6.58
N SER A 81 1.12 -9.15 7.10
CA SER A 81 1.25 -9.46 8.52
C SER A 81 2.66 -9.12 8.98
N THR A 82 2.90 -9.21 10.29
CA THR A 82 4.26 -9.18 10.81
C THR A 82 5.03 -10.41 10.31
N LEU A 83 6.36 -10.40 10.46
CA LEU A 83 7.17 -11.56 10.07
C LEU A 83 6.82 -12.81 10.89
N SER A 84 6.17 -12.64 12.04
CA SER A 84 5.66 -13.73 12.87
C SER A 84 4.25 -14.17 12.47
N GLU A 85 3.74 -13.68 11.35
CA GLU A 85 2.42 -14.01 10.79
C GLU A 85 1.25 -13.51 11.66
N GLU A 86 1.49 -12.47 12.46
CA GLU A 86 0.44 -11.81 13.22
C GLU A 86 -0.12 -10.61 12.44
N PRO A 87 -1.42 -10.30 12.59
CA PRO A 87 -1.98 -9.11 11.96
C PRO A 87 -1.23 -7.84 12.37
N LEU A 88 -1.09 -6.91 11.44
CA LEU A 88 -0.46 -5.62 11.75
C LEU A 88 -1.33 -4.85 12.74
N SER A 89 -0.72 -4.42 13.83
CA SER A 89 -1.42 -3.68 14.87
C SER A 89 -1.51 -2.20 14.54
N ARG A 90 -2.39 -1.50 15.25
CA ARG A 90 -2.50 -0.06 15.13
C ARG A 90 -1.19 0.64 15.52
N GLU A 91 -0.49 0.12 16.51
CA GLU A 91 0.80 0.66 16.94
C GLU A 91 1.85 0.54 15.85
N ASP A 92 1.87 -0.58 15.13
CA ASP A 92 2.77 -0.77 14.00
C ASP A 92 2.54 0.29 12.93
N ILE A 93 1.28 0.55 12.60
CA ILE A 93 0.91 1.53 11.58
C ILE A 93 1.30 2.93 12.01
N GLU A 94 1.06 3.31 13.25
CA GLU A 94 1.40 4.63 13.76
C GLU A 94 2.91 4.86 13.78
N SER A 95 3.68 3.83 14.13
CA SER A 95 5.14 3.90 14.11
C SER A 95 5.66 4.18 12.71
N ILE A 96 5.14 3.50 11.70
CA ILE A 96 5.53 3.72 10.30
C ILE A 96 5.19 5.14 9.87
N LYS A 97 4.01 5.60 10.23
CA LYS A 97 3.55 6.94 9.85
C LYS A 97 4.44 8.02 10.45
N GLN A 98 4.89 7.85 11.68
CA GLN A 98 5.81 8.79 12.32
C GLN A 98 7.15 8.85 11.59
N GLU A 99 7.70 7.71 11.19
CA GLU A 99 8.94 7.65 10.44
C GLU A 99 8.79 8.37 9.10
N THR A 100 7.69 8.14 8.41
CA THR A 100 7.39 8.78 7.12
C THR A 100 7.28 10.31 7.29
N THR A 101 6.62 10.76 8.37
CA THR A 101 6.48 12.19 8.66
C THR A 101 7.83 12.85 8.89
N VAL A 102 8.71 12.20 9.64
CA VAL A 102 10.06 12.71 9.89
C VAL A 102 10.84 12.85 8.58
N LYS A 103 10.76 11.85 7.70
CA LYS A 103 11.42 11.90 6.41
C LYS A 103 10.90 13.03 5.53
N GLN A 104 9.61 13.32 5.61
CA GLN A 104 9.00 14.40 4.83
C GLN A 104 9.42 15.79 5.32
N ILE A 105 9.65 15.94 6.61
CA ILE A 105 10.04 17.22 7.20
C ILE A 105 11.47 17.60 6.82
N GLU A 106 12.39 16.66 6.81
CA GLU A 106 13.78 16.93 6.50
C GLU A 106 14.01 17.61 5.15
N PRO A 107 13.41 17.16 4.04
CA PRO A 107 13.64 17.81 2.75
C PRO A 107 13.09 19.22 2.67
N CYS A 108 12.21 19.60 3.55
CA CYS A 108 11.59 20.94 3.54
C CYS A 108 12.47 22.00 4.16
N LYS A 109 13.57 21.62 4.70
CA LYS A 109 14.50 22.57 5.28
C LYS A 109 15.53 23.04 4.26
#